data_e5fa6c8d5c2a53804374a34f5c45cf4e
#
_entry.id   e5fa6c8d5c2a53804374a34f5c45cf4e
#
_cell.length_a   1.000
_cell.length_b   1.000
_cell.length_c   1.000
_cell.angle_alpha   90.00
_cell.angle_beta   90.00
_cell.angle_gamma   90.00
#
_symmetry.space_group_name_H-M   'P 1'
#
loop_
_entity.id
_entity.type
_entity.pdbx_description
1 polymer ?
#
loop_
_entity_poly.entity_id
_entity_poly.type
_entity_poly.pdbx_seq_one_letter_code
_entity_poly.pdbx_strand_id
1 'polypeptide(L)'
;MNDLILSASHVSKRFATHTALDDVSIDVQRGHIFGLLGHNGAGKTTLIRIINHITAPDSGTVTFDGHPLTQNDVARIGYLPEERGLYKKMKVGEQAVYLAQLKGLSAREAKSRLQAWFEKLEITDWWNKRLEELSKGMQQKVQFITTVVHRPPLLIFDEPFSGFDPLNADLLKREILELRDAGHTVIFSTHNMESVEELCDDIALISHSRVVLSGEVSDVRRRFRNNTYSLTAAGEVLQPVDRLFEITEAGAPDAEGHRTYLLRKSPEVTNAELLRHLVEQVEPITFAEHLPTMRDIFVRTVGADLSTSSAPDHE
;
A
#
# COMPACT_ATOMS: atom_id res chain seq x y z
N MET A 1 14.42 2.31 20.23
CA MET A 1 15.01 1.42 19.21
C MET A 1 13.90 1.10 18.23
N ASN A 2 14.10 1.34 16.95
CA ASN A 2 13.10 0.91 15.95
C ASN A 2 13.04 -0.62 15.98
N ASP A 3 11.87 -1.17 16.25
CA ASP A 3 11.62 -2.62 16.25
C ASP A 3 11.34 -3.08 14.82
N LEU A 4 12.41 -3.32 14.06
CA LEU A 4 12.30 -3.75 12.66
C LEU A 4 12.05 -5.25 12.61
N ILE A 5 11.03 -5.65 11.86
CA ILE A 5 10.81 -7.06 11.52
C ILE A 5 11.62 -7.48 10.30
N LEU A 6 11.82 -6.55 9.36
CA LEU A 6 12.57 -6.79 8.13
C LEU A 6 13.37 -5.55 7.77
N SER A 7 14.62 -5.76 7.33
CA SER A 7 15.44 -4.73 6.70
C SER A 7 16.13 -5.32 5.48
N ALA A 8 16.00 -4.66 4.35
CA ALA A 8 16.78 -4.91 3.16
C ALA A 8 17.76 -3.75 2.97
N SER A 9 19.05 -4.05 2.86
CA SER A 9 20.11 -3.04 2.80
C SER A 9 20.94 -3.22 1.55
N HIS A 10 21.00 -2.19 0.71
CA HIS A 10 21.79 -2.10 -0.51
C HIS A 10 21.57 -3.28 -1.48
N VAL A 11 20.31 -3.73 -1.59
CA VAL A 11 19.94 -4.90 -2.38
C VAL A 11 19.96 -4.55 -3.86
N SER A 12 20.78 -5.28 -4.63
CA SER A 12 20.82 -5.18 -6.09
C SER A 12 20.54 -6.53 -6.73
N LYS A 13 19.87 -6.49 -7.90
CA LYS A 13 19.56 -7.68 -8.70
C LYS A 13 19.54 -7.35 -10.18
N ARG A 14 20.36 -8.08 -10.92
CA ARG A 14 20.40 -8.04 -12.39
C ARG A 14 19.91 -9.35 -13.00
N PHE A 15 19.15 -9.23 -14.05
CA PHE A 15 18.90 -10.32 -14.98
C PHE A 15 19.65 -10.05 -16.30
N ALA A 16 19.79 -11.04 -17.16
CA ALA A 16 20.63 -10.94 -18.35
C ALA A 16 20.41 -9.67 -19.21
N THR A 17 19.16 -9.17 -19.23
CA THR A 17 18.76 -8.07 -20.12
C THR A 17 18.46 -6.75 -19.38
N HIS A 18 18.33 -6.76 -18.05
CA HIS A 18 17.99 -5.55 -17.30
C HIS A 18 18.37 -5.62 -15.82
N THR A 19 18.54 -4.46 -15.21
CA THR A 19 18.67 -4.30 -13.76
C THR A 19 17.27 -4.21 -13.16
N ALA A 20 16.90 -5.15 -12.29
CA ALA A 20 15.60 -5.17 -11.63
C ALA A 20 15.59 -4.42 -10.30
N LEU A 21 16.73 -4.42 -9.58
CA LEU A 21 16.96 -3.64 -8.37
C LEU A 21 18.38 -3.08 -8.42
N ASP A 22 18.53 -1.81 -8.06
CA ASP A 22 19.77 -1.08 -8.04
C ASP A 22 19.89 -0.31 -6.72
N ASP A 23 20.66 -0.87 -5.79
CA ASP A 23 20.93 -0.28 -4.47
C ASP A 23 19.66 0.02 -3.62
N VAL A 24 18.71 -0.91 -3.61
CA VAL A 24 17.43 -0.76 -2.91
C VAL A 24 17.60 -1.05 -1.41
N SER A 25 17.18 -0.09 -0.58
CA SER A 25 17.13 -0.23 0.88
C SER A 25 15.74 0.11 1.40
N ILE A 26 15.18 -0.77 2.24
CA ILE A 26 13.90 -0.56 2.94
C ILE A 26 13.97 -1.12 4.36
N ASP A 27 13.28 -0.44 5.28
CA ASP A 27 13.10 -0.88 6.66
C ASP A 27 11.61 -1.01 6.95
N VAL A 28 11.19 -2.14 7.50
CA VAL A 28 9.79 -2.45 7.81
C VAL A 28 9.63 -2.58 9.33
N GLN A 29 8.84 -1.69 9.91
CA GLN A 29 8.57 -1.68 11.34
C GLN A 29 7.56 -2.77 11.71
N ARG A 30 7.77 -3.37 12.88
CA ARG A 30 6.85 -4.41 13.39
C ARG A 30 5.47 -3.83 13.70
N GLY A 31 4.43 -4.54 13.29
CA GLY A 31 3.04 -4.14 13.50
C GLY A 31 2.55 -3.03 12.58
N HIS A 32 3.34 -2.62 11.58
CA HIS A 32 2.95 -1.65 10.57
C HIS A 32 2.47 -2.31 9.28
N ILE A 33 1.71 -1.55 8.50
CA ILE A 33 1.42 -1.84 7.10
C ILE A 33 2.37 -1.01 6.24
N PHE A 34 3.27 -1.68 5.53
CA PHE A 34 4.26 -1.09 4.65
C PHE A 34 3.85 -1.21 3.18
N GLY A 35 3.68 -0.08 2.50
CA GLY A 35 3.36 -0.02 1.08
C GLY A 35 4.62 -0.04 0.20
N LEU A 36 4.75 -1.06 -0.66
CA LEU A 36 5.79 -1.12 -1.68
C LEU A 36 5.23 -0.64 -3.02
N LEU A 37 5.53 0.61 -3.39
CA LEU A 37 4.90 1.32 -4.48
C LEU A 37 5.78 1.35 -5.74
N GLY A 38 5.16 1.53 -6.88
CA GLY A 38 5.84 1.70 -8.17
C GLY A 38 5.03 1.16 -9.34
N HIS A 39 5.39 1.57 -10.54
CA HIS A 39 4.77 1.04 -11.76
C HIS A 39 5.10 -0.45 -11.98
N ASN A 40 4.39 -1.10 -12.91
CA ASN A 40 4.69 -2.48 -13.28
C ASN A 40 6.10 -2.56 -13.89
N GLY A 41 6.89 -3.54 -13.41
CA GLY A 41 8.30 -3.69 -13.81
C GLY A 41 9.29 -2.82 -13.02
N ALA A 42 8.87 -2.01 -12.05
CA ALA A 42 9.78 -1.17 -11.25
C ALA A 42 10.75 -1.96 -10.35
N GLY A 43 10.48 -3.26 -10.10
CA GLY A 43 11.31 -4.09 -9.24
C GLY A 43 10.60 -4.67 -8.00
N LYS A 44 9.36 -4.24 -7.71
CA LYS A 44 8.60 -4.65 -6.52
C LYS A 44 8.55 -6.17 -6.32
N THR A 45 8.07 -6.91 -7.31
CA THR A 45 7.97 -8.38 -7.26
C THR A 45 9.34 -9.04 -7.15
N THR A 46 10.40 -8.44 -7.71
CA THR A 46 11.77 -8.95 -7.55
C THR A 46 12.24 -8.83 -6.09
N LEU A 47 12.01 -7.68 -5.45
CA LEU A 47 12.32 -7.49 -4.04
C LEU A 47 11.51 -8.45 -3.15
N ILE A 48 10.21 -8.58 -3.40
CA ILE A 48 9.33 -9.53 -2.71
C ILE A 48 9.85 -10.99 -2.86
N ARG A 49 10.30 -11.39 -4.04
CA ARG A 49 10.89 -12.72 -4.27
C ARG A 49 12.20 -12.93 -3.50
N ILE A 50 13.01 -11.89 -3.35
CA ILE A 50 14.22 -11.92 -2.52
C ILE A 50 13.85 -12.09 -1.05
N ILE A 51 12.89 -11.32 -0.53
CA ILE A 51 12.41 -11.43 0.85
C ILE A 51 11.80 -12.81 1.14
N ASN A 52 11.14 -13.43 0.16
CA ASN A 52 10.60 -14.79 0.27
C ASN A 52 11.64 -15.89 0.00
N HIS A 53 12.92 -15.55 -0.13
CA HIS A 53 14.02 -16.49 -0.41
C HIS A 53 13.84 -17.32 -1.70
N ILE A 54 13.06 -16.80 -2.66
CA ILE A 54 12.82 -17.43 -3.97
C ILE A 54 13.96 -17.09 -4.94
N THR A 55 14.53 -15.89 -4.81
CA THR A 55 15.63 -15.39 -5.64
C THR A 55 16.70 -14.80 -4.74
N ALA A 56 17.97 -15.13 -4.98
CA ALA A 56 19.08 -14.49 -4.26
C ALA A 56 19.40 -13.10 -4.84
N PRO A 57 19.73 -12.10 -4.03
CA PRO A 57 20.27 -10.84 -4.49
C PRO A 57 21.69 -11.06 -5.06
N ASP A 58 22.14 -10.15 -5.94
CA ASP A 58 23.52 -10.17 -6.43
C ASP A 58 24.47 -9.44 -5.46
N SER A 59 23.94 -8.44 -4.73
CA SER A 59 24.61 -7.76 -3.63
C SER A 59 23.59 -7.25 -2.61
N GLY A 60 24.07 -6.81 -1.45
CA GLY A 60 23.25 -6.36 -0.33
C GLY A 60 22.84 -7.52 0.58
N THR A 61 22.07 -7.17 1.61
CA THR A 61 21.64 -8.12 2.65
C THR A 61 20.18 -7.93 3.01
N VAL A 62 19.52 -9.00 3.43
CA VAL A 62 18.18 -8.93 4.01
C VAL A 62 18.24 -9.56 5.40
N THR A 63 17.74 -8.84 6.39
CA THR A 63 17.55 -9.34 7.76
C THR A 63 16.08 -9.50 8.07
N PHE A 64 15.75 -10.52 8.83
CA PHE A 64 14.41 -10.80 9.31
C PHE A 64 14.47 -11.08 10.81
N ASP A 65 13.66 -10.40 11.60
CA ASP A 65 13.58 -10.56 13.05
C ASP A 65 14.96 -10.44 13.75
N GLY A 66 15.79 -9.49 13.27
CA GLY A 66 17.10 -9.17 13.82
C GLY A 66 18.28 -10.07 13.38
N HIS A 67 18.07 -11.04 12.49
CA HIS A 67 19.12 -11.92 11.95
C HIS A 67 19.09 -12.00 10.42
N PRO A 68 20.18 -12.39 9.75
CA PRO A 68 20.17 -12.62 8.31
C PRO A 68 19.06 -13.59 7.89
N LEU A 69 18.31 -13.21 6.87
CA LEU A 69 17.21 -14.02 6.33
C LEU A 69 17.70 -15.38 5.84
N THR A 70 17.01 -16.44 6.27
CA THR A 70 17.33 -17.83 5.92
C THR A 70 16.12 -18.56 5.34
N GLN A 71 16.37 -19.74 4.74
CA GLN A 71 15.29 -20.61 4.25
C GLN A 71 14.29 -21.02 5.34
N ASN A 72 14.73 -21.12 6.60
CA ASN A 72 13.86 -21.49 7.72
C ASN A 72 12.84 -20.40 8.07
N ASP A 73 13.16 -19.14 7.77
CA ASP A 73 12.28 -18.00 8.03
C ASP A 73 11.08 -17.95 7.09
N VAL A 74 11.16 -18.59 5.92
CA VAL A 74 10.06 -18.64 4.94
C VAL A 74 8.80 -19.26 5.53
N ALA A 75 8.92 -20.17 6.50
CA ALA A 75 7.76 -20.71 7.22
C ALA A 75 7.04 -19.66 8.09
N ARG A 76 7.76 -18.61 8.51
CA ARG A 76 7.26 -17.49 9.33
C ARG A 76 6.77 -16.30 8.48
N ILE A 77 6.80 -16.43 7.16
CA ILE A 77 6.31 -15.43 6.20
C ILE A 77 5.09 -15.99 5.47
N GLY A 78 4.00 -15.23 5.49
CA GLY A 78 2.85 -15.48 4.64
C GLY A 78 2.99 -14.72 3.33
N TYR A 79 3.00 -15.40 2.20
CA TYR A 79 3.14 -14.75 0.89
C TYR A 79 1.94 -15.03 0.00
N LEU A 80 1.27 -13.97 -0.44
CA LEU A 80 0.21 -13.97 -1.43
C LEU A 80 0.77 -13.41 -2.74
N PRO A 81 1.12 -14.25 -3.73
CA PRO A 81 1.60 -13.78 -5.02
C PRO A 81 0.45 -13.21 -5.87
N GLU A 82 0.76 -12.30 -6.80
CA GLU A 82 -0.17 -11.78 -7.79
C GLU A 82 -0.76 -12.91 -8.65
N GLU A 83 0.09 -13.86 -9.09
CA GLU A 83 -0.36 -15.04 -9.83
C GLU A 83 -0.87 -16.13 -8.87
N ARG A 84 -1.95 -16.80 -9.29
CA ARG A 84 -2.58 -17.83 -8.46
C ARG A 84 -1.81 -19.13 -8.46
N GLY A 85 -1.18 -19.43 -7.32
CA GLY A 85 -0.44 -20.68 -7.11
C GLY A 85 -1.28 -21.88 -6.66
N LEU A 86 -2.63 -21.82 -6.79
CA LEU A 86 -3.52 -22.85 -6.29
C LEU A 86 -3.78 -23.97 -7.30
N TYR A 87 -3.93 -25.21 -6.85
CA TYR A 87 -4.18 -26.39 -7.70
C TYR A 87 -5.65 -26.47 -8.12
N LYS A 88 -5.94 -26.22 -9.39
CA LYS A 88 -7.30 -26.08 -9.93
C LYS A 88 -8.22 -27.28 -9.67
N LYS A 89 -7.68 -28.51 -9.77
CA LYS A 89 -8.45 -29.77 -9.65
C LYS A 89 -8.62 -30.27 -8.21
N MET A 90 -7.90 -29.70 -7.24
CA MET A 90 -8.07 -30.07 -5.83
C MET A 90 -9.30 -29.41 -5.22
N LYS A 91 -9.89 -30.06 -4.23
CA LYS A 91 -10.94 -29.45 -3.40
C LYS A 91 -10.33 -28.35 -2.54
N VAL A 92 -11.10 -27.28 -2.34
CA VAL A 92 -10.67 -26.09 -1.64
C VAL A 92 -10.19 -26.42 -0.21
N GLY A 93 -10.99 -27.17 0.56
CA GLY A 93 -10.63 -27.56 1.92
C GLY A 93 -9.40 -28.47 2.00
N GLU A 94 -9.28 -29.45 1.11
CA GLU A 94 -8.13 -30.35 1.06
C GLU A 94 -6.84 -29.57 0.79
N GLN A 95 -6.86 -28.70 -0.21
CA GLN A 95 -5.73 -27.87 -0.57
C GLN A 95 -5.34 -26.88 0.53
N ALA A 96 -6.33 -26.23 1.15
CA ALA A 96 -6.11 -25.29 2.22
C ALA A 96 -5.44 -25.95 3.44
N VAL A 97 -5.91 -27.14 3.83
CA VAL A 97 -5.29 -27.95 4.89
C VAL A 97 -3.86 -28.34 4.53
N TYR A 98 -3.64 -28.82 3.28
CA TYR A 98 -2.31 -29.18 2.81
C TYR A 98 -1.32 -28.00 2.88
N LEU A 99 -1.72 -26.83 2.39
CA LEU A 99 -0.88 -25.63 2.41
C LEU A 99 -0.59 -25.16 3.84
N ALA A 100 -1.57 -25.24 4.75
CA ALA A 100 -1.39 -24.93 6.16
C ALA A 100 -0.41 -25.89 6.84
N GLN A 101 -0.45 -27.19 6.49
CA GLN A 101 0.50 -28.16 7.01
C GLN A 101 1.94 -27.91 6.51
N LEU A 102 2.12 -27.45 5.26
CA LEU A 102 3.43 -27.03 4.76
C LEU A 102 4.02 -25.86 5.54
N LYS A 103 3.17 -25.06 6.18
CA LYS A 103 3.55 -23.95 7.09
C LYS A 103 3.66 -24.39 8.56
N GLY A 104 3.68 -25.70 8.84
CA GLY A 104 3.97 -26.26 10.15
C GLY A 104 2.74 -26.53 11.05
N LEU A 105 1.51 -26.27 10.58
CA LEU A 105 0.32 -26.60 11.36
C LEU A 105 0.06 -28.12 11.34
N SER A 106 -0.45 -28.65 12.45
CA SER A 106 -1.03 -30.00 12.46
C SER A 106 -2.33 -30.02 11.63
N ALA A 107 -2.69 -31.17 11.06
CA ALA A 107 -3.92 -31.29 10.28
C ALA A 107 -5.19 -30.88 11.08
N ARG A 108 -5.22 -31.19 12.38
CA ARG A 108 -6.31 -30.82 13.29
C ARG A 108 -6.39 -29.30 13.47
N GLU A 109 -5.27 -28.66 13.74
CA GLU A 109 -5.19 -27.22 13.94
C GLU A 109 -5.48 -26.47 12.65
N ALA A 110 -4.89 -26.89 11.52
CA ALA A 110 -5.17 -26.35 10.20
C ALA A 110 -6.67 -26.36 9.90
N LYS A 111 -7.33 -27.51 10.08
CA LYS A 111 -8.78 -27.64 9.84
C LYS A 111 -9.60 -26.70 10.73
N SER A 112 -9.28 -26.62 12.02
CA SER A 112 -10.00 -25.75 12.97
C SER A 112 -9.85 -24.26 12.60
N ARG A 113 -8.62 -23.80 12.31
CA ARG A 113 -8.37 -22.41 11.92
C ARG A 113 -8.99 -22.06 10.57
N LEU A 114 -8.93 -22.98 9.61
CA LEU A 114 -9.55 -22.79 8.30
C LEU A 114 -11.08 -22.71 8.40
N GLN A 115 -11.71 -23.55 9.23
CA GLN A 115 -13.15 -23.48 9.45
C GLN A 115 -13.56 -22.11 9.97
N ALA A 116 -12.86 -21.57 10.98
CA ALA A 116 -13.13 -20.22 11.49
C ALA A 116 -12.98 -19.12 10.41
N TRP A 117 -11.97 -19.21 9.53
CA TRP A 117 -11.81 -18.29 8.43
C TRP A 117 -12.90 -18.42 7.36
N PHE A 118 -13.33 -19.66 7.05
CA PHE A 118 -14.41 -19.93 6.09
C PHE A 118 -15.74 -19.42 6.59
N GLU A 119 -16.01 -19.56 7.90
CA GLU A 119 -17.19 -18.97 8.55
C GLU A 119 -17.13 -17.44 8.53
N LYS A 120 -16.00 -16.84 8.92
CA LYS A 120 -15.80 -15.39 8.95
C LYS A 120 -16.04 -14.73 7.59
N LEU A 121 -15.58 -15.36 6.50
CA LEU A 121 -15.72 -14.84 5.14
C LEU A 121 -16.96 -15.36 4.40
N GLU A 122 -17.86 -16.09 5.11
CA GLU A 122 -19.12 -16.63 4.58
C GLU A 122 -18.93 -17.55 3.35
N ILE A 123 -17.89 -18.41 3.38
CA ILE A 123 -17.52 -19.29 2.27
C ILE A 123 -17.50 -20.79 2.65
N THR A 124 -18.16 -21.17 3.71
CA THR A 124 -18.19 -22.56 4.22
C THR A 124 -18.62 -23.56 3.15
N ASP A 125 -19.56 -23.18 2.30
CA ASP A 125 -20.09 -24.01 1.20
C ASP A 125 -19.05 -24.34 0.13
N TRP A 126 -17.90 -23.63 0.11
CA TRP A 126 -16.85 -23.87 -0.88
C TRP A 126 -15.91 -25.01 -0.49
N TRP A 127 -15.95 -25.47 0.75
CA TRP A 127 -15.02 -26.44 1.29
C TRP A 127 -14.83 -27.68 0.42
N ASN A 128 -15.95 -28.24 -0.12
CA ASN A 128 -15.95 -29.44 -0.95
C ASN A 128 -15.91 -29.17 -2.45
N LYS A 129 -15.98 -27.91 -2.88
CA LYS A 129 -15.87 -27.52 -4.30
C LYS A 129 -14.43 -27.66 -4.78
N ARG A 130 -14.25 -27.92 -6.08
CA ARG A 130 -12.94 -27.80 -6.71
C ARG A 130 -12.63 -26.34 -6.94
N LEU A 131 -11.34 -25.99 -6.95
CA LEU A 131 -10.94 -24.60 -7.13
C LEU A 131 -11.38 -24.05 -8.49
N GLU A 132 -11.38 -24.88 -9.54
CA GLU A 132 -11.82 -24.48 -10.89
C GLU A 132 -13.30 -24.12 -10.99
N GLU A 133 -14.13 -24.53 -10.03
CA GLU A 133 -15.55 -24.19 -9.95
C GLU A 133 -15.80 -22.79 -9.35
N LEU A 134 -14.75 -22.16 -8.80
CA LEU A 134 -14.80 -20.85 -8.18
C LEU A 134 -14.47 -19.73 -9.18
N SER A 135 -15.16 -18.59 -9.05
CA SER A 135 -14.80 -17.37 -9.76
C SER A 135 -13.40 -16.88 -9.37
N LYS A 136 -12.84 -15.95 -10.15
CA LYS A 136 -11.53 -15.37 -9.86
C LYS A 136 -11.45 -14.75 -8.45
N GLY A 137 -12.43 -13.91 -8.06
CA GLY A 137 -12.48 -13.32 -6.74
C GLY A 137 -12.64 -14.35 -5.61
N MET A 138 -13.44 -15.40 -5.84
CA MET A 138 -13.57 -16.50 -4.89
C MET A 138 -12.24 -17.23 -4.67
N GLN A 139 -11.48 -17.50 -5.71
CA GLN A 139 -10.15 -18.12 -5.62
C GLN A 139 -9.16 -17.25 -4.85
N GLN A 140 -9.24 -15.92 -5.01
CA GLN A 140 -8.42 -14.98 -4.25
C GLN A 140 -8.73 -14.99 -2.75
N LYS A 141 -10.01 -15.06 -2.34
CA LYS A 141 -10.38 -15.24 -0.93
C LYS A 141 -9.76 -16.52 -0.35
N VAL A 142 -9.82 -17.63 -1.08
CA VAL A 142 -9.18 -18.89 -0.65
C VAL A 142 -7.67 -18.73 -0.52
N GLN A 143 -7.03 -18.07 -1.48
CA GLN A 143 -5.59 -17.82 -1.47
C GLN A 143 -5.18 -16.92 -0.30
N PHE A 144 -5.96 -15.87 -0.02
CA PHE A 144 -5.75 -15.02 1.16
C PHE A 144 -5.82 -15.84 2.46
N ILE A 145 -6.86 -16.65 2.66
CA ILE A 145 -7.01 -17.49 3.85
C ILE A 145 -5.80 -18.42 4.02
N THR A 146 -5.37 -19.09 2.94
CA THR A 146 -4.22 -20.01 3.01
C THR A 146 -2.91 -19.29 3.33
N THR A 147 -2.83 -18.00 3.01
CA THR A 147 -1.68 -17.15 3.33
C THR A 147 -1.63 -16.75 4.81
N VAL A 148 -2.77 -16.50 5.45
CA VAL A 148 -2.84 -15.94 6.81
C VAL A 148 -3.08 -16.99 7.90
N VAL A 149 -3.59 -18.17 7.56
CA VAL A 149 -4.07 -19.20 8.52
C VAL A 149 -3.03 -19.67 9.53
N HIS A 150 -1.76 -19.68 9.16
CA HIS A 150 -0.67 -20.09 10.05
C HIS A 150 -0.19 -18.97 10.99
N ARG A 151 -0.79 -17.76 10.89
CA ARG A 151 -0.50 -16.59 11.73
C ARG A 151 0.97 -16.19 11.71
N PRO A 152 1.55 -15.92 10.54
CA PRO A 152 2.94 -15.51 10.44
C PRO A 152 3.13 -14.09 10.98
N PRO A 153 4.27 -13.74 11.59
CA PRO A 153 4.56 -12.38 12.04
C PRO A 153 4.69 -11.38 10.89
N LEU A 154 5.03 -11.83 9.68
CA LEU A 154 5.12 -11.03 8.46
C LEU A 154 4.21 -11.61 7.37
N LEU A 155 3.35 -10.76 6.82
CA LEU A 155 2.50 -11.03 5.68
C LEU A 155 2.97 -10.19 4.48
N ILE A 156 3.09 -10.78 3.32
CA ILE A 156 3.45 -10.10 2.08
C ILE A 156 2.36 -10.37 1.04
N PHE A 157 1.74 -9.31 0.55
CA PHE A 157 0.68 -9.35 -0.44
C PHE A 157 1.12 -8.63 -1.72
N ASP A 158 1.28 -9.37 -2.81
CA ASP A 158 1.66 -8.81 -4.12
C ASP A 158 0.39 -8.51 -4.92
N GLU A 159 0.06 -7.21 -5.10
CA GLU A 159 -1.15 -6.70 -5.77
C GLU A 159 -2.45 -7.37 -5.25
N PRO A 160 -2.74 -7.34 -3.92
CA PRO A 160 -3.79 -8.15 -3.31
C PRO A 160 -5.21 -7.82 -3.80
N PHE A 161 -5.43 -6.61 -4.29
CA PHE A 161 -6.75 -6.12 -4.73
C PHE A 161 -6.99 -6.31 -6.23
N SER A 162 -6.00 -6.79 -6.97
CA SER A 162 -6.09 -7.00 -8.42
C SER A 162 -7.17 -8.02 -8.77
N GLY A 163 -8.18 -7.59 -9.55
CA GLY A 163 -9.26 -8.45 -10.02
C GLY A 163 -10.38 -8.72 -9.02
N PHE A 164 -10.43 -8.02 -7.89
CA PHE A 164 -11.60 -7.93 -7.03
C PHE A 164 -12.57 -6.86 -7.53
N ASP A 165 -13.86 -7.09 -7.30
CA ASP A 165 -14.85 -6.02 -7.31
C ASP A 165 -14.70 -5.14 -6.05
N PRO A 166 -15.27 -3.91 -6.03
CA PRO A 166 -15.10 -2.98 -4.92
C PRO A 166 -15.50 -3.56 -3.55
N LEU A 167 -16.60 -4.32 -3.46
CA LEU A 167 -17.09 -4.87 -2.19
C LEU A 167 -16.11 -5.91 -1.61
N ASN A 168 -15.56 -6.78 -2.47
CA ASN A 168 -14.58 -7.76 -2.04
C ASN A 168 -13.22 -7.12 -1.73
N ALA A 169 -12.84 -6.05 -2.43
CA ALA A 169 -11.64 -5.28 -2.09
C ALA A 169 -11.77 -4.64 -0.70
N ASP A 170 -12.90 -4.02 -0.37
CA ASP A 170 -13.15 -3.41 0.94
C ASP A 170 -13.19 -4.44 2.07
N LEU A 171 -13.74 -5.63 1.81
CA LEU A 171 -13.68 -6.74 2.75
C LEU A 171 -12.22 -7.11 3.04
N LEU A 172 -11.39 -7.27 2.01
CA LEU A 172 -9.99 -7.63 2.17
C LEU A 172 -9.18 -6.55 2.89
N LYS A 173 -9.44 -5.27 2.59
CA LYS A 173 -8.84 -4.13 3.30
C LYS A 173 -9.10 -4.21 4.82
N ARG A 174 -10.36 -4.45 5.21
CA ARG A 174 -10.73 -4.63 6.62
C ARG A 174 -9.99 -5.79 7.27
N GLU A 175 -9.89 -6.94 6.60
CA GLU A 175 -9.15 -8.09 7.12
C GLU A 175 -7.66 -7.79 7.29
N ILE A 176 -7.05 -7.01 6.39
CA ILE A 176 -5.65 -6.59 6.49
C ILE A 176 -5.45 -5.68 7.72
N LEU A 177 -6.36 -4.72 7.96
CA LEU A 177 -6.32 -3.86 9.14
C LEU A 177 -6.48 -4.67 10.44
N GLU A 178 -7.42 -5.62 10.49
CA GLU A 178 -7.59 -6.50 11.64
C GLU A 178 -6.35 -7.37 11.93
N LEU A 179 -5.68 -7.85 10.88
CA LEU A 179 -4.43 -8.60 11.02
C LEU A 179 -3.31 -7.72 11.59
N ARG A 180 -3.18 -6.46 11.13
CA ARG A 180 -2.24 -5.50 11.73
C ARG A 180 -2.56 -5.25 13.20
N ASP A 181 -3.83 -5.00 13.52
CA ASP A 181 -4.28 -4.72 14.89
C ASP A 181 -4.10 -5.94 15.81
N ALA A 182 -4.08 -7.15 15.24
CA ALA A 182 -3.70 -8.38 15.94
C ALA A 182 -2.18 -8.58 16.10
N GLY A 183 -1.36 -7.62 15.65
CA GLY A 183 0.10 -7.61 15.80
C GLY A 183 0.88 -8.20 14.64
N HIS A 184 0.24 -8.49 13.51
CA HIS A 184 0.95 -8.89 12.29
C HIS A 184 1.54 -7.66 11.60
N THR A 185 2.70 -7.85 10.96
CA THR A 185 3.26 -6.85 10.04
C THR A 185 2.85 -7.20 8.63
N VAL A 186 2.54 -6.20 7.84
CA VAL A 186 2.09 -6.39 6.45
C VAL A 186 2.97 -5.59 5.50
N ILE A 187 3.48 -6.23 4.45
CA ILE A 187 3.99 -5.56 3.26
C ILE A 187 2.99 -5.81 2.15
N PHE A 188 2.51 -4.76 1.49
CA PHE A 188 1.77 -4.99 0.26
C PHE A 188 2.28 -4.13 -0.89
N SER A 189 2.42 -4.76 -2.05
CA SER A 189 2.75 -4.05 -3.26
C SER A 189 1.49 -3.55 -3.94
N THR A 190 1.52 -2.34 -4.45
CA THR A 190 0.42 -1.80 -5.25
C THR A 190 0.86 -0.64 -6.12
N HIS A 191 0.06 -0.37 -7.14
CA HIS A 191 0.09 0.86 -7.93
C HIS A 191 -1.16 1.73 -7.69
N ASN A 192 -2.09 1.29 -6.80
CA ASN A 192 -3.28 2.06 -6.41
C ASN A 192 -2.97 2.94 -5.19
N MET A 193 -2.89 4.25 -5.41
CA MET A 193 -2.52 5.22 -4.39
C MET A 193 -3.62 5.48 -3.36
N GLU A 194 -4.90 5.24 -3.66
CA GLU A 194 -6.00 5.34 -2.69
C GLU A 194 -5.86 4.28 -1.61
N SER A 195 -5.58 3.03 -1.99
CA SER A 195 -5.34 1.94 -1.04
C SER A 195 -4.12 2.20 -0.14
N VAL A 196 -3.13 2.96 -0.65
CA VAL A 196 -1.97 3.37 0.15
C VAL A 196 -2.36 4.34 1.26
N GLU A 197 -3.15 5.38 0.92
CA GLU A 197 -3.61 6.37 1.92
C GLU A 197 -4.53 5.76 2.98
N GLU A 198 -5.31 4.75 2.59
CA GLU A 198 -6.25 4.08 3.49
C GLU A 198 -5.58 3.08 4.45
N LEU A 199 -4.50 2.43 4.01
CA LEU A 199 -3.98 1.27 4.72
C LEU A 199 -2.57 1.45 5.26
N CYS A 200 -1.67 2.19 4.55
CA CYS A 200 -0.26 2.19 4.89
C CYS A 200 0.09 3.15 6.02
N ASP A 201 0.94 2.66 6.91
CA ASP A 201 1.67 3.47 7.88
C ASP A 201 2.93 4.05 7.22
N ASP A 202 3.71 3.19 6.54
CA ASP A 202 4.97 3.53 5.87
C ASP A 202 4.96 3.11 4.40
N ILE A 203 5.80 3.75 3.60
CA ILE A 203 5.94 3.43 2.17
C ILE A 203 7.39 3.43 1.70
N ALA A 204 7.63 2.69 0.60
CA ALA A 204 8.76 2.91 -0.30
C ALA A 204 8.26 2.91 -1.75
N LEU A 205 8.60 3.95 -2.50
CA LEU A 205 8.32 4.09 -3.92
C LEU A 205 9.56 3.67 -4.72
N ILE A 206 9.41 2.61 -5.50
CA ILE A 206 10.45 2.16 -6.44
C ILE A 206 10.13 2.71 -7.83
N SER A 207 11.11 3.42 -8.40
CA SER A 207 11.12 3.89 -9.78
C SER A 207 12.49 3.59 -10.38
N HIS A 208 12.52 3.14 -11.64
CA HIS A 208 13.78 2.78 -12.33
C HIS A 208 14.72 1.91 -11.47
N SER A 209 14.16 0.89 -10.84
CA SER A 209 14.88 -0.08 -9.98
C SER A 209 15.47 0.48 -8.68
N ARG A 210 15.21 1.73 -8.32
CA ARG A 210 15.70 2.43 -7.12
C ARG A 210 14.57 2.92 -6.25
N VAL A 211 14.83 3.05 -4.93
CA VAL A 211 13.91 3.75 -4.02
C VAL A 211 14.08 5.25 -4.22
N VAL A 212 13.03 5.92 -4.71
CA VAL A 212 13.03 7.37 -4.97
C VAL A 212 12.31 8.16 -3.87
N LEU A 213 11.49 7.49 -3.07
CA LEU A 213 10.76 8.10 -1.95
C LEU A 213 10.47 7.03 -0.89
N SER A 214 10.66 7.34 0.39
CA SER A 214 10.30 6.46 1.50
C SER A 214 9.99 7.23 2.77
N GLY A 215 9.27 6.61 3.68
CA GLY A 215 8.93 7.10 5.01
C GLY A 215 7.48 6.89 5.40
N GLU A 216 7.09 7.39 6.56
CA GLU A 216 5.71 7.42 7.02
C GLU A 216 4.82 8.23 6.06
N VAL A 217 3.64 7.71 5.72
CA VAL A 217 2.71 8.33 4.75
C VAL A 217 2.39 9.77 5.12
N SER A 218 2.12 10.02 6.40
CA SER A 218 1.80 11.35 6.91
C SER A 218 2.97 12.33 6.76
N ASP A 219 4.19 11.88 7.01
CA ASP A 219 5.41 12.69 6.87
C ASP A 219 5.74 12.95 5.40
N VAL A 220 5.57 11.94 4.55
CA VAL A 220 5.72 12.11 3.11
C VAL A 220 4.76 13.18 2.60
N ARG A 221 3.47 13.11 2.93
CA ARG A 221 2.48 14.12 2.52
C ARG A 221 2.83 15.51 3.05
N ARG A 222 3.31 15.63 4.30
CA ARG A 222 3.77 16.91 4.87
C ARG A 222 4.97 17.51 4.16
N ARG A 223 5.94 16.69 3.72
CA ARG A 223 7.10 17.15 2.94
C ARG A 223 6.71 17.76 1.58
N PHE A 224 5.62 17.30 1.01
CA PHE A 224 5.11 17.78 -0.29
C PHE A 224 4.04 18.88 -0.18
N ARG A 225 3.90 19.52 0.99
CA ARG A 225 3.00 20.67 1.19
C ARG A 225 3.12 21.70 0.06
N ASN A 226 1.99 22.24 -0.34
CA ASN A 226 1.91 23.23 -1.41
C ASN A 226 1.09 24.47 -1.02
N ASN A 227 0.89 24.71 0.29
CA ASN A 227 0.08 25.80 0.85
C ASN A 227 -1.39 25.79 0.36
N THR A 228 -1.93 24.61 0.07
CA THR A 228 -3.34 24.46 -0.32
C THR A 228 -4.20 24.23 0.92
N TYR A 229 -5.37 24.84 0.94
CA TYR A 229 -6.35 24.75 2.02
C TYR A 229 -7.73 24.44 1.44
N SER A 230 -8.50 23.60 2.14
CA SER A 230 -9.91 23.36 1.87
C SER A 230 -10.74 24.31 2.74
N LEU A 231 -11.65 25.04 2.12
CA LEU A 231 -12.62 25.90 2.78
C LEU A 231 -14.03 25.47 2.37
N THR A 232 -14.87 25.07 3.31
CA THR A 232 -16.32 24.96 3.08
C THR A 232 -16.97 26.18 3.70
N ALA A 233 -17.79 26.89 2.93
CA ALA A 233 -18.41 28.15 3.36
C ALA A 233 -19.85 28.29 2.85
N ALA A 234 -20.64 29.01 3.63
CA ALA A 234 -21.97 29.51 3.24
C ALA A 234 -21.87 30.97 2.74
N GLY A 235 -22.92 31.46 2.08
CA GLY A 235 -23.01 32.83 1.64
C GLY A 235 -22.69 33.05 0.17
N GLU A 236 -22.07 34.20 -0.13
CA GLU A 236 -21.74 34.60 -1.50
C GLU A 236 -20.59 33.76 -2.08
N VAL A 237 -20.40 33.87 -3.40
CA VAL A 237 -19.29 33.19 -4.07
C VAL A 237 -17.98 33.86 -3.71
N LEU A 238 -17.06 33.07 -3.09
CA LEU A 238 -15.72 33.53 -2.72
C LEU A 238 -14.99 34.07 -3.96
N GLN A 239 -14.34 35.22 -3.82
CA GLN A 239 -13.49 35.81 -4.87
C GLN A 239 -12.02 35.70 -4.48
N PRO A 240 -11.11 35.36 -5.42
CA PRO A 240 -9.69 35.36 -5.16
C PRO A 240 -9.19 36.79 -4.85
N VAL A 241 -8.15 36.88 -4.02
CA VAL A 241 -7.51 38.16 -3.69
C VAL A 241 -6.05 38.11 -4.14
N ASP A 242 -5.68 39.01 -5.03
CA ASP A 242 -4.33 39.08 -5.59
C ASP A 242 -3.26 39.14 -4.46
N ARG A 243 -2.17 38.37 -4.63
CA ARG A 243 -1.08 38.21 -3.64
C ARG A 243 -1.47 37.61 -2.29
N LEU A 244 -2.73 37.25 -2.06
CA LEU A 244 -3.18 36.63 -0.83
C LEU A 244 -3.47 35.14 -1.03
N PHE A 245 -4.37 34.84 -1.94
CA PHE A 245 -4.70 33.46 -2.34
C PHE A 245 -5.35 33.41 -3.72
N GLU A 246 -5.21 32.28 -4.36
CA GLU A 246 -5.94 31.90 -5.59
C GLU A 246 -6.93 30.76 -5.28
N ILE A 247 -8.01 30.69 -6.02
CA ILE A 247 -8.95 29.56 -5.98
C ILE A 247 -8.52 28.59 -7.07
N THR A 248 -8.03 27.41 -6.66
CA THR A 248 -7.60 26.37 -7.59
C THR A 248 -8.75 25.48 -8.02
N GLU A 249 -9.75 25.33 -7.17
CA GLU A 249 -10.96 24.56 -7.44
C GLU A 249 -12.13 25.12 -6.65
N ALA A 250 -13.34 25.10 -7.26
CA ALA A 250 -14.59 25.48 -6.60
C ALA A 250 -15.65 24.43 -6.91
N GLY A 251 -16.14 23.74 -5.87
CA GLY A 251 -17.20 22.74 -5.97
C GLY A 251 -18.57 23.37 -6.26
N ALA A 252 -19.52 22.55 -6.70
CA ALA A 252 -20.93 22.92 -6.72
C ALA A 252 -21.45 23.07 -5.29
N PRO A 253 -22.51 23.92 -5.05
CA PRO A 253 -23.12 23.99 -3.75
C PRO A 253 -23.78 22.64 -3.39
N ASP A 254 -23.68 22.26 -2.12
CA ASP A 254 -24.38 21.11 -1.56
C ASP A 254 -25.89 21.38 -1.34
N ALA A 255 -26.59 20.43 -0.72
CA ALA A 255 -28.02 20.53 -0.45
C ALA A 255 -28.41 21.69 0.52
N GLU A 256 -27.45 22.15 1.34
CA GLU A 256 -27.58 23.25 2.29
C GLU A 256 -27.15 24.61 1.69
N GLY A 257 -26.64 24.57 0.45
CA GLY A 257 -26.11 25.74 -0.26
C GLY A 257 -24.65 26.06 0.06
N HIS A 258 -23.95 25.21 0.81
CA HIS A 258 -22.55 25.40 1.13
C HIS A 258 -21.67 25.02 -0.06
N ARG A 259 -20.56 25.72 -0.22
CA ARG A 259 -19.62 25.47 -1.30
C ARG A 259 -18.23 25.18 -0.75
N THR A 260 -17.59 24.14 -1.26
CA THR A 260 -16.20 23.80 -0.91
C THR A 260 -15.26 24.35 -1.97
N TYR A 261 -14.21 25.04 -1.51
CA TYR A 261 -13.14 25.62 -2.32
C TYR A 261 -11.81 25.00 -1.96
N LEU A 262 -10.94 24.81 -2.94
CA LEU A 262 -9.50 24.62 -2.73
C LEU A 262 -8.79 25.94 -3.01
N LEU A 263 -8.07 26.41 -1.99
CA LEU A 263 -7.40 27.70 -2.00
C LEU A 263 -5.89 27.47 -1.95
N ARG A 264 -5.13 28.08 -2.85
CA ARG A 264 -3.67 28.12 -2.72
C ARG A 264 -3.27 29.45 -2.12
N LYS A 265 -2.76 29.42 -0.89
CA LYS A 265 -2.29 30.58 -0.14
C LYS A 265 -0.90 31.00 -0.64
N SER A 266 -0.64 32.29 -0.78
CA SER A 266 0.70 32.82 -1.04
C SER A 266 1.67 32.47 0.10
N PRO A 267 2.93 32.13 -0.19
CA PRO A 267 3.87 31.66 0.83
C PRO A 267 4.15 32.66 1.96
N GLU A 268 4.08 33.94 1.67
CA GLU A 268 4.36 35.04 2.60
C GLU A 268 3.18 35.39 3.52
N VAL A 269 1.99 34.88 3.21
CA VAL A 269 0.76 35.18 3.94
C VAL A 269 0.59 34.18 5.10
N THR A 270 0.24 34.69 6.28
CA THR A 270 -0.09 33.83 7.43
C THR A 270 -1.51 33.28 7.32
N ASN A 271 -1.80 32.17 8.00
CA ASN A 271 -3.16 31.62 8.06
C ASN A 271 -4.13 32.60 8.74
N ALA A 272 -3.66 33.41 9.68
CA ALA A 272 -4.48 34.41 10.36
C ALA A 272 -4.90 35.55 9.41
N GLU A 273 -4.01 35.98 8.52
CA GLU A 273 -4.31 36.98 7.49
C GLU A 273 -5.30 36.42 6.47
N LEU A 274 -5.04 35.19 5.97
CA LEU A 274 -5.95 34.50 5.06
C LEU A 274 -7.36 34.41 5.68
N LEU A 275 -7.49 33.90 6.89
CA LEU A 275 -8.76 33.71 7.56
C LEU A 275 -9.53 35.03 7.76
N ARG A 276 -8.86 36.16 8.11
CA ARG A 276 -9.52 37.48 8.21
C ARG A 276 -10.21 37.84 6.90
N HIS A 277 -9.54 37.71 5.79
CA HIS A 277 -10.11 38.01 4.47
C HIS A 277 -11.22 37.05 4.06
N LEU A 278 -11.10 35.77 4.43
CA LEU A 278 -12.14 34.79 4.13
C LEU A 278 -13.44 35.11 4.89
N VAL A 279 -13.38 35.45 6.19
CA VAL A 279 -14.59 35.78 7.00
C VAL A 279 -15.26 37.10 6.60
N GLU A 280 -14.53 37.99 5.91
CA GLU A 280 -15.12 39.21 5.33
C GLU A 280 -15.95 38.94 4.07
N GLN A 281 -15.72 37.85 3.37
CA GLN A 281 -16.37 37.51 2.12
C GLN A 281 -17.48 36.46 2.27
N VAL A 282 -17.24 35.45 3.12
CA VAL A 282 -18.09 34.28 3.28
C VAL A 282 -18.20 33.88 4.73
N GLU A 283 -19.13 33.00 5.07
CA GLU A 283 -19.25 32.39 6.41
C GLU A 283 -18.54 31.03 6.40
N PRO A 284 -17.32 30.92 6.97
CA PRO A 284 -16.59 29.65 6.98
C PRO A 284 -17.24 28.62 7.89
N ILE A 285 -17.49 27.41 7.37
CA ILE A 285 -17.98 26.26 8.12
C ILE A 285 -16.79 25.37 8.52
N THR A 286 -15.89 25.10 7.54
CA THR A 286 -14.65 24.37 7.79
C THR A 286 -13.49 25.06 7.09
N PHE A 287 -12.31 25.03 7.72
CA PHE A 287 -11.05 25.46 7.12
C PHE A 287 -9.94 24.50 7.57
N ALA A 288 -9.31 23.83 6.63
CA ALA A 288 -8.28 22.85 6.91
C ALA A 288 -7.14 22.89 5.87
N GLU A 289 -5.92 22.58 6.31
CA GLU A 289 -4.83 22.37 5.37
C GLU A 289 -5.15 21.16 4.48
N HIS A 290 -5.06 21.34 3.16
CA HIS A 290 -5.22 20.27 2.17
C HIS A 290 -3.84 19.76 1.74
N LEU A 291 -3.43 18.63 2.33
CA LEU A 291 -2.19 17.97 1.93
C LEU A 291 -2.37 17.28 0.58
N PRO A 292 -1.33 17.26 -0.27
CA PRO A 292 -1.38 16.55 -1.54
C PRO A 292 -1.67 15.08 -1.32
N THR A 293 -2.38 14.47 -2.27
CA THR A 293 -2.66 13.03 -2.25
C THR A 293 -1.38 12.24 -2.59
N MET A 294 -1.34 10.97 -2.19
CA MET A 294 -0.25 10.07 -2.60
C MET A 294 -0.15 9.93 -4.12
N ARG A 295 -1.27 10.07 -4.84
CA ARG A 295 -1.31 10.10 -6.30
C ARG A 295 -0.58 11.33 -6.85
N ASP A 296 -0.82 12.53 -6.29
CA ASP A 296 -0.15 13.76 -6.71
C ASP A 296 1.35 13.68 -6.46
N ILE A 297 1.74 13.15 -5.31
CA ILE A 297 3.14 12.94 -4.93
C ILE A 297 3.81 11.95 -5.88
N PHE A 298 3.15 10.83 -6.18
CA PHE A 298 3.64 9.83 -7.12
C PHE A 298 3.90 10.44 -8.51
N VAL A 299 2.91 11.15 -9.06
CA VAL A 299 3.02 11.78 -10.39
C VAL A 299 4.17 12.81 -10.42
N ARG A 300 4.32 13.61 -9.36
CA ARG A 300 5.40 14.61 -9.27
C ARG A 300 6.77 13.96 -9.16
N THR A 301 6.89 12.91 -8.34
CA THR A 301 8.17 12.22 -8.08
C THR A 301 8.63 11.45 -9.31
N VAL A 302 7.76 10.64 -9.91
CA VAL A 302 8.09 9.87 -11.12
C VAL A 302 8.24 10.77 -12.36
N GLY A 303 7.43 11.83 -12.47
CA GLY A 303 7.56 12.82 -13.55
C GLY A 303 8.87 13.60 -13.50
N ALA A 304 9.36 13.94 -12.31
CA ALA A 304 10.67 14.56 -12.12
C ALA A 304 11.83 13.60 -12.47
N ASP A 305 11.70 12.33 -12.11
CA ASP A 305 12.68 11.27 -12.39
C ASP A 305 12.84 11.03 -13.90
N LEU A 306 11.73 11.05 -14.66
CA LEU A 306 11.74 10.97 -16.13
C LEU A 306 12.44 12.17 -16.77
N SER A 307 12.32 13.37 -16.20
CA SER A 307 12.95 14.58 -16.74
C SER A 307 14.46 14.61 -16.50
N THR A 308 14.93 13.99 -15.41
CA THR A 308 16.37 13.91 -15.09
C THR A 308 17.08 12.80 -15.86
N SER A 309 16.37 11.72 -16.23
CA SER A 309 16.94 10.59 -16.98
C SER A 309 17.03 10.85 -18.50
N SER A 310 16.41 11.91 -19.00
CA SER A 310 16.39 12.27 -20.44
C SER A 310 17.43 13.32 -20.83
N ALA A 311 18.38 13.69 -19.96
CA ALA A 311 19.52 14.49 -20.34
C ALA A 311 20.50 13.61 -21.17
N PRO A 312 20.77 13.90 -22.46
CA PRO A 312 21.73 13.12 -23.20
C PRO A 312 23.12 13.38 -22.65
N ASP A 313 23.86 12.31 -22.35
CA ASP A 313 25.30 12.38 -22.20
C ASP A 313 25.89 12.89 -23.53
N HIS A 314 26.15 14.17 -23.58
CA HIS A 314 27.02 14.78 -24.60
C HIS A 314 28.45 14.76 -24.03
N GLU A 315 29.18 13.72 -24.38
CA GLU A 315 30.59 13.84 -24.86
C GLU A 315 31.05 12.50 -25.44
#